data_a47a0c4645b8caf12110abb6d4deb984
#
_entry.id   a47a0c4645b8caf12110abb6d4deb984
#
_cell.length_a   1.000
_cell.length_b   1.000
_cell.length_c   1.000
_cell.angle_alpha   90.00
_cell.angle_beta   90.00
_cell.angle_gamma   90.00
#
_symmetry.space_group_name_H-M   'P 1'
#
loop_
_entity.id
_entity.type
_entity.pdbx_description
1 polymer ?
#
loop_
_entity_poly.entity_id
_entity_poly.type
_entity_poly.pdbx_seq_one_letter_code
_entity_poly.pdbx_strand_id
1 'polypeptide(L)'
;MTCLEKIQVVSQQESAVSALDGWLFTDFAGRDNLTKDLLQLPLDGMTTRRWIYIVPPTGEPVKILHKMEPHVLVSLPGAKEFFYSSQQELKEILSQYKDKTLALLWDQDLPVISTVDGGFISLLQQEGIKITSAAKLLQLYKGILSAANIQSQERAAALLYKIIGDTWNFICQHYKSKEPLNERAVQIFILEQFYKYKLTTNHSPVVAFGAHSGDPHYEVPENGGKIAEEGDIIQLDIWAKERLADDDQGNISAAIPAYADISWVGVFGQTVPEEAEKRFSVLCQARNSVATAITEAASKGIPLTGAQLDLHVRSIIEKAGYGSYIKHRTGHGIDSEVHGSGVNLDGSEFPDYREILPGSSFSVEPGIYGEDFGMRTEIDIYIDQTGMPIVSGKKFNQGKLGEHSIPQQKILTTKDVL
;
A
#
# COMPACT_ATOMS: atom_id res chain seq x y z
N MET A 1 16.91 16.66 -4.36
CA MET A 1 17.71 15.41 -4.28
C MET A 1 17.35 14.59 -5.51
N THR A 2 18.34 14.22 -6.31
CA THR A 2 18.15 13.32 -7.47
C THR A 2 17.83 11.91 -7.01
N CYS A 3 17.31 11.06 -7.90
CA CYS A 3 17.09 9.64 -7.65
C CYS A 3 18.38 8.96 -7.13
N LEU A 4 19.51 9.20 -7.78
CA LEU A 4 20.80 8.64 -7.36
C LEU A 4 21.19 9.07 -5.93
N GLU A 5 21.12 10.36 -5.64
CA GLU A 5 21.45 10.88 -4.30
C GLU A 5 20.58 10.22 -3.23
N LYS A 6 19.28 10.04 -3.51
CA LYS A 6 18.36 9.39 -2.58
C LYS A 6 18.71 7.92 -2.37
N ILE A 7 19.03 7.18 -3.43
CA ILE A 7 19.47 5.78 -3.35
C ILE A 7 20.75 5.68 -2.50
N GLN A 8 21.74 6.58 -2.73
CA GLN A 8 22.99 6.57 -1.99
C GLN A 8 22.79 6.91 -0.51
N VAL A 9 21.93 7.89 -0.19
CA VAL A 9 21.64 8.24 1.20
C VAL A 9 21.03 7.05 1.97
N VAL A 10 20.03 6.38 1.41
CA VAL A 10 19.44 5.21 2.09
C VAL A 10 20.42 4.03 2.17
N SER A 11 21.26 3.84 1.14
CA SER A 11 22.30 2.80 1.15
C SER A 11 23.38 3.08 2.17
N GLN A 12 23.76 4.35 2.43
CA GLN A 12 24.69 4.73 3.48
C GLN A 12 24.12 4.49 4.87
N GLN A 13 22.83 4.79 5.09
CA GLN A 13 22.16 4.51 6.35
C GLN A 13 22.18 3.00 6.65
N GLU A 14 21.90 2.17 5.67
CA GLU A 14 21.92 0.72 5.82
C GLU A 14 23.34 0.18 5.94
N SER A 15 24.32 0.67 5.18
CA SER A 15 25.70 0.21 5.25
C SER A 15 26.40 0.54 6.56
N ALA A 16 25.87 1.48 7.33
CA ALA A 16 26.36 1.75 8.69
C ALA A 16 25.99 0.62 9.69
N VAL A 17 24.97 -0.19 9.35
CA VAL A 17 24.45 -1.28 10.19
C VAL A 17 24.81 -2.65 9.61
N SER A 18 24.82 -2.76 8.28
CA SER A 18 25.12 -3.99 7.53
C SER A 18 26.25 -3.72 6.52
N ALA A 19 27.10 -4.70 6.26
CA ALA A 19 28.24 -4.57 5.32
C ALA A 19 27.75 -4.54 3.85
N LEU A 20 26.96 -3.54 3.47
CA LEU A 20 26.41 -3.37 2.13
C LEU A 20 27.40 -2.68 1.21
N ASP A 21 27.77 -3.33 0.10
CA ASP A 21 28.62 -2.77 -0.95
C ASP A 21 27.86 -2.02 -2.04
N GLY A 22 26.57 -2.30 -2.23
CA GLY A 22 25.72 -1.58 -3.17
C GLY A 22 24.32 -2.11 -3.31
N TRP A 23 23.45 -1.30 -3.92
CA TRP A 23 22.11 -1.71 -4.35
C TRP A 23 22.16 -2.03 -5.85
N LEU A 24 21.85 -3.26 -6.20
CA LEU A 24 21.82 -3.74 -7.58
C LEU A 24 20.39 -3.69 -8.10
N PHE A 25 20.17 -2.91 -9.14
CA PHE A 25 18.95 -2.85 -9.92
C PHE A 25 19.15 -3.63 -11.23
N THR A 26 18.14 -4.33 -11.67
CA THR A 26 18.20 -5.09 -12.94
C THR A 26 16.80 -5.28 -13.49
N ASP A 27 16.69 -5.35 -14.80
CA ASP A 27 15.48 -5.79 -15.47
C ASP A 27 15.83 -6.66 -16.67
N PHE A 28 14.93 -7.55 -17.03
CA PHE A 28 15.00 -8.38 -18.22
C PHE A 28 13.67 -8.36 -18.97
N ALA A 29 13.72 -7.94 -20.22
CA ALA A 29 12.55 -7.85 -21.09
C ALA A 29 11.44 -6.88 -20.58
N GLY A 30 11.80 -5.82 -19.87
CA GLY A 30 10.90 -4.79 -19.46
C GLY A 30 9.87 -5.19 -18.38
N ARG A 31 10.12 -6.25 -17.61
CA ARG A 31 9.16 -6.86 -16.70
C ARG A 31 9.08 -6.21 -15.32
N ASP A 32 10.12 -5.49 -14.91
CA ASP A 32 10.23 -4.92 -13.57
C ASP A 32 9.83 -3.44 -13.55
N ASN A 33 8.53 -3.19 -13.38
CA ASN A 33 8.00 -1.82 -13.27
C ASN A 33 8.44 -1.14 -11.98
N LEU A 34 8.65 -1.89 -10.88
CA LEU A 34 9.12 -1.34 -9.62
C LEU A 34 10.54 -0.77 -9.77
N THR A 35 11.46 -1.52 -10.35
CA THR A 35 12.81 -1.03 -10.64
C THR A 35 12.80 0.20 -11.56
N LYS A 36 11.94 0.21 -12.59
CA LYS A 36 11.80 1.39 -13.47
C LYS A 36 11.30 2.62 -12.72
N ASP A 37 10.29 2.46 -11.86
CA ASP A 37 9.76 3.54 -11.03
C ASP A 37 10.84 4.11 -10.09
N LEU A 38 11.56 3.23 -9.37
CA LEU A 38 12.64 3.62 -8.46
C LEU A 38 13.75 4.41 -9.16
N LEU A 39 14.08 4.05 -10.39
CA LEU A 39 15.11 4.69 -11.22
C LEU A 39 14.57 5.82 -12.11
N GLN A 40 13.27 6.08 -12.08
CA GLN A 40 12.58 7.05 -12.93
C GLN A 40 12.84 6.81 -14.43
N LEU A 41 12.85 5.54 -14.83
CA LEU A 41 12.99 5.13 -16.22
C LEU A 41 11.62 5.11 -16.92
N PRO A 42 11.56 5.34 -18.26
CA PRO A 42 10.32 5.21 -19.01
C PRO A 42 9.74 3.79 -18.90
N LEU A 43 8.44 3.69 -18.60
CA LEU A 43 7.74 2.40 -18.47
C LEU A 43 7.53 1.72 -19.84
N ASP A 44 7.38 2.51 -20.90
CA ASP A 44 7.13 2.10 -22.28
C ASP A 44 8.40 1.81 -23.09
N GLY A 45 9.57 1.99 -22.51
CA GLY A 45 10.86 1.69 -23.14
C GLY A 45 10.99 0.19 -23.45
N MET A 46 11.16 -0.15 -24.73
CA MET A 46 11.40 -1.55 -25.15
C MET A 46 12.80 -1.98 -24.73
N THR A 47 12.87 -2.97 -23.82
CA THR A 47 14.10 -3.67 -23.46
C THR A 47 13.87 -5.17 -23.64
N THR A 48 14.81 -5.85 -24.29
CA THR A 48 14.72 -7.29 -24.54
C THR A 48 15.86 -8.06 -23.89
N ARG A 49 16.88 -7.35 -23.43
CA ARG A 49 18.08 -7.90 -22.80
C ARG A 49 18.21 -7.42 -21.38
N ARG A 50 18.93 -8.19 -20.57
CA ARG A 50 19.20 -7.82 -19.19
C ARG A 50 20.15 -6.63 -19.15
N TRP A 51 19.78 -5.65 -18.35
CA TRP A 51 20.69 -4.60 -17.91
C TRP A 51 20.84 -4.67 -16.39
N ILE A 52 21.97 -4.17 -15.90
CA ILE A 52 22.28 -4.11 -14.48
C ILE A 52 22.81 -2.73 -14.16
N TYR A 53 22.34 -2.17 -13.07
CA TYR A 53 22.78 -0.90 -12.54
C TYR A 53 23.13 -1.07 -11.06
N ILE A 54 24.41 -0.88 -10.72
CA ILE A 54 24.91 -1.06 -9.35
C ILE A 54 25.22 0.32 -8.79
N VAL A 55 24.53 0.69 -7.72
CA VAL A 55 24.72 1.96 -7.01
C VAL A 55 25.42 1.66 -5.68
N PRO A 56 26.71 2.01 -5.55
CA PRO A 56 27.41 1.87 -4.28
C PRO A 56 26.92 2.94 -3.30
N PRO A 57 27.06 2.74 -1.97
CA PRO A 57 26.73 3.75 -0.96
C PRO A 57 27.47 5.08 -1.16
N THR A 58 28.68 5.00 -1.72
CA THR A 58 29.50 6.16 -2.09
C THR A 58 30.24 5.91 -3.40
N GLY A 59 30.44 6.95 -4.17
CA GLY A 59 31.16 6.87 -5.46
C GLY A 59 30.21 6.74 -6.65
N GLU A 60 30.80 6.44 -7.81
CA GLU A 60 30.09 6.40 -9.08
C GLU A 60 29.35 5.08 -9.30
N PRO A 61 28.10 5.09 -9.78
CA PRO A 61 27.38 3.90 -10.20
C PRO A 61 28.05 3.21 -11.38
N VAL A 62 27.72 1.94 -11.53
CA VAL A 62 28.21 1.09 -12.63
C VAL A 62 27.04 0.58 -13.45
N LYS A 63 27.16 0.68 -14.77
CA LYS A 63 26.22 0.13 -15.75
C LYS A 63 26.80 -1.10 -16.41
N ILE A 64 26.02 -2.19 -16.50
CA ILE A 64 26.36 -3.39 -17.25
C ILE A 64 25.24 -3.59 -18.29
N LEU A 65 25.57 -3.46 -19.56
CA LEU A 65 24.62 -3.34 -20.65
C LEU A 65 24.88 -4.40 -21.73
N HIS A 66 23.82 -4.88 -22.36
CA HIS A 66 23.99 -5.72 -23.54
C HIS A 66 24.35 -4.86 -24.76
N LYS A 67 25.29 -5.33 -25.59
CA LYS A 67 25.78 -4.60 -26.80
C LYS A 67 24.66 -4.24 -27.80
N MET A 68 23.52 -4.97 -27.79
CA MET A 68 22.37 -4.63 -28.63
C MET A 68 21.54 -3.43 -28.09
N GLU A 69 21.62 -3.14 -26.79
CA GLU A 69 20.81 -2.11 -26.12
C GLU A 69 21.70 -1.19 -25.28
N PRO A 70 22.71 -0.53 -25.88
CA PRO A 70 23.71 0.23 -25.14
C PRO A 70 23.17 1.52 -24.51
N HIS A 71 21.96 1.95 -24.90
CA HIS A 71 21.39 3.23 -24.49
C HIS A 71 20.28 3.10 -23.43
N VAL A 72 19.97 1.88 -22.96
CA VAL A 72 18.82 1.65 -22.08
C VAL A 72 18.88 2.44 -20.75
N LEU A 73 20.09 2.71 -20.24
CA LEU A 73 20.33 3.50 -19.03
C LEU A 73 20.98 4.87 -19.32
N VAL A 74 20.78 5.43 -20.49
CA VAL A 74 21.44 6.71 -20.90
C VAL A 74 21.05 7.90 -20.00
N SER A 75 19.83 7.89 -19.45
CA SER A 75 19.35 8.94 -18.53
C SER A 75 19.94 8.85 -17.11
N LEU A 76 20.55 7.71 -16.76
CA LEU A 76 21.14 7.52 -15.44
C LEU A 76 22.61 7.93 -15.44
N PRO A 77 23.11 8.53 -14.32
CA PRO A 77 24.53 8.76 -14.15
C PRO A 77 25.32 7.46 -14.01
N GLY A 78 26.65 7.53 -14.20
CA GLY A 78 27.58 6.42 -14.07
C GLY A 78 28.67 6.51 -15.11
N ALA A 79 29.90 6.71 -14.66
CA ALA A 79 31.07 6.84 -15.55
C ALA A 79 31.62 5.49 -16.02
N LYS A 80 31.35 4.41 -15.27
CA LYS A 80 31.84 3.08 -15.58
C LYS A 80 30.78 2.24 -16.26
N GLU A 81 31.00 1.90 -17.52
CA GLU A 81 30.11 1.11 -18.33
C GLU A 81 30.83 -0.16 -18.82
N PHE A 82 30.16 -1.31 -18.68
CA PHE A 82 30.58 -2.60 -19.22
C PHE A 82 29.55 -3.08 -20.23
N PHE A 83 30.05 -3.71 -21.31
CA PHE A 83 29.20 -4.24 -22.36
C PHE A 83 29.42 -5.72 -22.52
N TYR A 84 28.33 -6.49 -22.67
CA TYR A 84 28.38 -7.91 -22.91
C TYR A 84 27.48 -8.32 -24.09
N SER A 85 27.76 -9.45 -24.72
CA SER A 85 26.93 -10.07 -25.75
C SER A 85 26.76 -11.58 -25.54
N SER A 86 27.48 -12.15 -24.57
CA SER A 86 27.40 -13.55 -24.18
C SER A 86 27.29 -13.72 -22.68
N GLN A 87 26.80 -14.89 -22.25
CA GLN A 87 26.75 -15.22 -20.82
C GLN A 87 28.15 -15.28 -20.21
N GLN A 88 29.15 -15.72 -21.00
CA GLN A 88 30.54 -15.78 -20.53
C GLN A 88 31.09 -14.37 -20.23
N GLU A 89 30.90 -13.40 -21.14
CA GLU A 89 31.30 -12.01 -20.91
C GLU A 89 30.59 -11.42 -19.68
N LEU A 90 29.28 -11.71 -19.51
CA LEU A 90 28.54 -11.26 -18.33
C LEU A 90 29.14 -11.83 -17.03
N LYS A 91 29.46 -13.12 -17.00
CA LYS A 91 30.11 -13.77 -15.85
C LYS A 91 31.46 -13.14 -15.52
N GLU A 92 32.29 -12.88 -16.54
CA GLU A 92 33.59 -12.22 -16.36
C GLU A 92 33.46 -10.81 -15.74
N ILE A 93 32.43 -10.06 -16.16
CA ILE A 93 32.14 -8.76 -15.53
C ILE A 93 31.66 -8.94 -14.09
N LEU A 94 30.72 -9.86 -13.84
CA LEU A 94 30.17 -10.08 -12.50
C LEU A 94 31.22 -10.63 -11.52
N SER A 95 32.21 -11.41 -11.98
CA SER A 95 33.28 -11.93 -11.13
C SER A 95 34.09 -10.85 -10.40
N GLN A 96 34.10 -9.59 -10.92
CA GLN A 96 34.71 -8.44 -10.27
C GLN A 96 34.02 -8.05 -8.94
N TYR A 97 32.78 -8.52 -8.76
CA TYR A 97 31.97 -8.29 -7.53
C TYR A 97 31.98 -9.50 -6.59
N LYS A 98 32.85 -10.48 -6.84
CA LYS A 98 33.03 -11.61 -5.92
C LYS A 98 33.27 -11.10 -4.48
N ASP A 99 32.66 -11.78 -3.53
CA ASP A 99 32.68 -11.46 -2.08
C ASP A 99 31.99 -10.14 -1.69
N LYS A 100 31.48 -9.36 -2.65
CA LYS A 100 30.68 -8.16 -2.41
C LYS A 100 29.27 -8.53 -1.95
N THR A 101 28.69 -7.72 -1.05
CA THR A 101 27.31 -7.83 -0.60
C THR A 101 26.46 -6.82 -1.36
N LEU A 102 25.54 -7.31 -2.20
CA LEU A 102 24.64 -6.49 -2.99
C LEU A 102 23.19 -6.72 -2.55
N ALA A 103 22.47 -5.62 -2.31
CA ALA A 103 21.04 -5.67 -2.07
C ALA A 103 20.29 -5.76 -3.40
N LEU A 104 19.26 -6.59 -3.48
CA LEU A 104 18.41 -6.75 -4.65
C LEU A 104 16.93 -6.68 -4.25
N LEU A 105 16.07 -6.35 -5.20
CA LEU A 105 14.62 -6.52 -5.07
C LEU A 105 14.27 -8.01 -5.10
N TRP A 106 14.65 -8.67 -4.06
CA TRP A 106 14.45 -10.08 -3.76
C TRP A 106 14.40 -10.27 -2.24
N ASP A 107 13.42 -11.02 -1.79
CA ASP A 107 13.27 -11.40 -0.39
C ASP A 107 12.62 -12.78 -0.32
N GLN A 108 13.00 -13.61 0.63
CA GLN A 108 12.44 -14.93 0.81
C GLN A 108 11.02 -14.87 1.38
N ASP A 109 10.79 -13.95 2.31
CA ASP A 109 9.57 -13.87 3.11
C ASP A 109 8.60 -12.78 2.60
N LEU A 110 9.08 -11.83 1.75
CA LEU A 110 8.30 -10.74 1.17
C LEU A 110 8.23 -10.84 -0.37
N PRO A 111 7.42 -11.75 -0.93
CA PRO A 111 7.34 -11.93 -2.37
C PRO A 111 6.85 -10.69 -3.13
N VAL A 112 6.11 -9.79 -2.46
CA VAL A 112 5.63 -8.52 -3.06
C VAL A 112 6.75 -7.61 -3.56
N ILE A 113 7.96 -7.72 -3.01
CA ILE A 113 9.14 -6.97 -3.45
C ILE A 113 10.10 -7.77 -4.31
N SER A 114 9.83 -9.08 -4.52
CA SER A 114 10.72 -10.01 -5.21
C SER A 114 10.47 -9.98 -6.71
N THR A 115 11.02 -8.96 -7.39
CA THR A 115 10.88 -8.77 -8.84
C THR A 115 12.02 -9.38 -9.64
N VAL A 116 13.17 -9.64 -9.02
CA VAL A 116 14.34 -10.24 -9.67
C VAL A 116 14.14 -11.75 -9.84
N ASP A 117 14.32 -12.26 -11.07
CA ASP A 117 14.13 -13.68 -11.37
C ASP A 117 15.16 -14.60 -10.70
N GLY A 118 14.71 -15.80 -10.30
CA GLY A 118 15.54 -16.78 -9.60
C GLY A 118 16.76 -17.26 -10.40
N GLY A 119 16.69 -17.24 -11.74
CA GLY A 119 17.84 -17.59 -12.59
C GLY A 119 18.98 -16.59 -12.45
N PHE A 120 18.65 -15.30 -12.35
CA PHE A 120 19.67 -14.29 -12.15
C PHE A 120 20.23 -14.31 -10.71
N ILE A 121 19.38 -14.55 -9.72
CA ILE A 121 19.82 -14.79 -8.33
C ILE A 121 20.86 -15.90 -8.26
N SER A 122 20.54 -17.06 -8.89
CA SER A 122 21.46 -18.21 -8.94
C SER A 122 22.77 -17.88 -9.65
N LEU A 123 22.74 -17.10 -10.72
CA LEU A 123 23.94 -16.66 -11.44
C LEU A 123 24.85 -15.81 -10.53
N LEU A 124 24.29 -14.81 -9.84
CA LEU A 124 25.06 -13.95 -8.93
C LEU A 124 25.72 -14.77 -7.81
N GLN A 125 24.99 -15.73 -7.23
CA GLN A 125 25.52 -16.62 -6.19
C GLN A 125 26.66 -17.53 -6.71
N GLN A 126 26.52 -18.05 -7.94
CA GLN A 126 27.56 -18.86 -8.59
C GLN A 126 28.85 -18.07 -8.84
N GLU A 127 28.74 -16.76 -9.12
CA GLU A 127 29.91 -15.87 -9.26
C GLU A 127 30.47 -15.40 -7.90
N GLY A 128 29.93 -15.91 -6.78
CA GLY A 128 30.43 -15.61 -5.43
C GLY A 128 29.98 -14.28 -4.88
N ILE A 129 28.93 -13.69 -5.43
CA ILE A 129 28.33 -12.44 -4.96
C ILE A 129 27.37 -12.77 -3.79
N LYS A 130 27.50 -12.08 -2.69
CA LYS A 130 26.57 -12.19 -1.54
C LYS A 130 25.34 -11.35 -1.81
N ILE A 131 24.17 -11.95 -1.68
CA ILE A 131 22.90 -11.30 -1.92
C ILE A 131 22.20 -11.02 -0.60
N THR A 132 21.68 -9.82 -0.44
CA THR A 132 20.79 -9.44 0.66
C THR A 132 19.50 -8.82 0.11
N SER A 133 18.44 -8.85 0.92
CA SER A 133 17.15 -8.22 0.57
C SER A 133 17.28 -6.70 0.52
N ALA A 134 16.65 -6.08 -0.47
CA ALA A 134 16.46 -4.64 -0.54
C ALA A 134 15.20 -4.14 0.17
N ALA A 135 14.49 -4.97 0.94
CA ALA A 135 13.22 -4.62 1.58
C ALA A 135 13.30 -3.37 2.43
N LYS A 136 14.36 -3.26 3.26
CA LYS A 136 14.59 -2.09 4.11
C LYS A 136 15.00 -0.86 3.30
N LEU A 137 15.84 -1.02 2.28
CA LEU A 137 16.21 0.08 1.37
C LEU A 137 14.97 0.62 0.65
N LEU A 138 14.11 -0.27 0.16
CA LEU A 138 12.85 0.09 -0.51
C LEU A 138 11.91 0.82 0.45
N GLN A 139 11.77 0.35 1.69
CA GLN A 139 10.99 1.04 2.71
C GLN A 139 11.53 2.46 2.94
N LEU A 140 12.82 2.63 3.15
CA LEU A 140 13.46 3.94 3.38
C LEU A 140 13.39 4.85 2.15
N TYR A 141 13.46 4.27 0.95
CA TYR A 141 13.43 5.04 -0.30
C TYR A 141 12.03 5.50 -0.67
N LYS A 142 11.02 4.60 -0.61
CA LYS A 142 9.65 4.85 -1.13
C LYS A 142 8.58 4.75 -0.04
N GLY A 143 8.71 3.81 0.90
CA GLY A 143 7.70 3.53 1.91
C GLY A 143 7.64 4.54 3.06
N ILE A 144 8.58 5.48 3.14
CA ILE A 144 8.56 6.58 4.11
C ILE A 144 8.05 7.83 3.43
N LEU A 145 6.88 8.29 3.84
CA LEU A 145 6.24 9.46 3.27
C LEU A 145 6.96 10.76 3.65
N SER A 146 7.15 11.63 2.67
CA SER A 146 7.57 13.01 2.90
C SER A 146 6.43 13.82 3.53
N ALA A 147 6.75 14.97 4.11
CA ALA A 147 5.74 15.89 4.65
C ALA A 147 4.68 16.29 3.59
N ALA A 148 5.08 16.44 2.33
CA ALA A 148 4.17 16.75 1.22
C ALA A 148 3.24 15.56 0.91
N ASN A 149 3.76 14.33 0.91
CA ASN A 149 2.94 13.13 0.72
C ASN A 149 1.95 12.93 1.87
N ILE A 150 2.37 13.12 3.13
CA ILE A 150 1.46 13.09 4.29
C ILE A 150 0.34 14.11 4.14
N GLN A 151 0.67 15.34 3.73
CA GLN A 151 -0.35 16.38 3.52
C GLN A 151 -1.33 16.01 2.39
N SER A 152 -0.86 15.41 1.29
CA SER A 152 -1.75 14.96 0.20
C SER A 152 -2.65 13.80 0.65
N GLN A 153 -2.11 12.84 1.40
CA GLN A 153 -2.89 11.75 2.00
C GLN A 153 -3.96 12.26 2.97
N GLU A 154 -3.61 13.22 3.84
CA GLU A 154 -4.57 13.86 4.76
C GLU A 154 -5.74 14.50 4.02
N ARG A 155 -5.48 15.22 2.90
CA ARG A 155 -6.55 15.81 2.09
C ARG A 155 -7.38 14.75 1.36
N ALA A 156 -6.73 13.74 0.79
CA ALA A 156 -7.41 12.63 0.13
C ALA A 156 -8.32 11.89 1.13
N ALA A 157 -7.81 11.49 2.31
CA ALA A 157 -8.58 10.83 3.35
C ALA A 157 -9.79 11.67 3.81
N ALA A 158 -9.61 12.98 4.01
CA ALA A 158 -10.71 13.87 4.38
C ALA A 158 -11.82 13.92 3.31
N LEU A 159 -11.42 13.89 2.04
CA LEU A 159 -12.38 13.82 0.92
C LEU A 159 -13.06 12.45 0.84
N LEU A 160 -12.35 11.35 1.10
CA LEU A 160 -12.96 10.03 1.16
C LEU A 160 -14.02 9.94 2.26
N TYR A 161 -13.76 10.45 3.47
CA TYR A 161 -14.77 10.52 4.53
C TYR A 161 -15.99 11.34 4.11
N LYS A 162 -15.78 12.45 3.41
CA LYS A 162 -16.88 13.24 2.87
C LYS A 162 -17.67 12.46 1.82
N ILE A 163 -16.99 11.74 0.94
CA ILE A 163 -17.62 10.94 -0.12
C ILE A 163 -18.42 9.78 0.49
N ILE A 164 -17.94 9.15 1.57
CA ILE A 164 -18.72 8.17 2.32
C ILE A 164 -20.02 8.80 2.83
N GLY A 165 -19.95 10.01 3.43
CA GLY A 165 -21.16 10.71 3.88
C GLY A 165 -22.14 11.02 2.75
N ASP A 166 -21.65 11.55 1.63
CA ASP A 166 -22.48 11.85 0.46
C ASP A 166 -23.09 10.54 -0.12
N THR A 167 -22.32 9.45 -0.19
CA THR A 167 -22.76 8.13 -0.64
C THR A 167 -23.82 7.53 0.29
N TRP A 168 -23.62 7.63 1.61
CA TRP A 168 -24.58 7.14 2.58
C TRP A 168 -25.93 7.91 2.47
N ASN A 169 -25.86 9.21 2.29
CA ASN A 169 -27.07 10.03 2.05
C ASN A 169 -27.78 9.62 0.76
N PHE A 170 -27.07 9.30 -0.32
CA PHE A 170 -27.62 8.76 -1.55
C PHE A 170 -28.35 7.42 -1.30
N ILE A 171 -27.74 6.48 -0.57
CA ILE A 171 -28.35 5.20 -0.17
C ILE A 171 -29.63 5.45 0.65
N CYS A 172 -29.58 6.35 1.64
CA CYS A 172 -30.72 6.71 2.48
C CYS A 172 -31.89 7.32 1.68
N GLN A 173 -31.62 8.08 0.62
CA GLN A 173 -32.65 8.64 -0.26
C GLN A 173 -33.39 7.51 -1.01
N HIS A 174 -32.66 6.55 -1.59
CA HIS A 174 -33.27 5.38 -2.26
C HIS A 174 -34.12 4.55 -1.30
N TYR A 175 -33.61 4.31 -0.08
CA TYR A 175 -34.40 3.61 0.95
C TYR A 175 -35.72 4.31 1.26
N LYS A 176 -35.69 5.65 1.42
CA LYS A 176 -36.88 6.46 1.74
C LYS A 176 -37.88 6.54 0.59
N SER A 177 -37.39 6.68 -0.65
CA SER A 177 -38.25 6.74 -1.86
C SER A 177 -38.75 5.35 -2.29
N LYS A 178 -38.18 4.27 -1.71
CA LYS A 178 -38.45 2.89 -2.10
C LYS A 178 -38.08 2.59 -3.56
N GLU A 179 -37.18 3.37 -4.13
CA GLU A 179 -36.61 3.11 -5.45
C GLU A 179 -35.55 2.01 -5.37
N PRO A 180 -35.54 1.05 -6.32
CA PRO A 180 -34.52 0.02 -6.35
C PRO A 180 -33.11 0.64 -6.42
N LEU A 181 -32.20 0.13 -5.60
CA LEU A 181 -30.80 0.52 -5.57
C LEU A 181 -29.92 -0.71 -5.76
N ASN A 182 -29.06 -0.71 -6.76
CA ASN A 182 -28.10 -1.77 -6.96
C ASN A 182 -26.66 -1.31 -6.66
N GLU A 183 -25.74 -2.26 -6.52
CA GLU A 183 -24.34 -2.02 -6.20
C GLU A 183 -23.64 -1.11 -7.21
N ARG A 184 -23.94 -1.29 -8.52
CA ARG A 184 -23.35 -0.48 -9.59
C ARG A 184 -23.78 0.99 -9.53
N ALA A 185 -25.03 1.27 -9.16
CA ALA A 185 -25.50 2.66 -9.02
C ALA A 185 -24.71 3.39 -7.90
N VAL A 186 -24.45 2.71 -6.79
CA VAL A 186 -23.63 3.27 -5.70
C VAL A 186 -22.17 3.43 -6.14
N GLN A 187 -21.61 2.45 -6.84
CA GLN A 187 -20.24 2.52 -7.36
C GLN A 187 -20.06 3.69 -8.33
N ILE A 188 -21.01 3.88 -9.27
CA ILE A 188 -20.98 5.02 -10.20
C ILE A 188 -21.06 6.33 -9.43
N PHE A 189 -21.95 6.44 -8.43
CA PHE A 189 -22.05 7.64 -7.61
C PHE A 189 -20.71 7.98 -6.95
N ILE A 190 -20.01 7.00 -6.36
CA ILE A 190 -18.69 7.21 -5.76
C ILE A 190 -17.68 7.70 -6.80
N LEU A 191 -17.63 7.09 -7.98
CA LEU A 191 -16.71 7.50 -9.05
C LEU A 191 -16.98 8.92 -9.55
N GLU A 192 -18.26 9.33 -9.61
CA GLU A 192 -18.66 10.72 -9.92
C GLU A 192 -18.16 11.69 -8.85
N GLN A 193 -18.21 11.31 -7.56
CA GLN A 193 -17.65 12.12 -6.50
C GLN A 193 -16.10 12.20 -6.59
N PHE A 194 -15.40 11.11 -6.93
CA PHE A 194 -13.96 11.15 -7.20
C PHE A 194 -13.63 12.17 -8.30
N TYR A 195 -14.35 12.11 -9.41
CA TYR A 195 -14.16 13.08 -10.50
C TYR A 195 -14.42 14.53 -10.03
N LYS A 196 -15.52 14.77 -9.33
CA LYS A 196 -15.92 16.07 -8.79
C LYS A 196 -14.86 16.68 -7.86
N TYR A 197 -14.24 15.86 -7.01
CA TYR A 197 -13.22 16.30 -6.05
C TYR A 197 -11.79 16.19 -6.59
N LYS A 198 -11.61 15.92 -7.88
CA LYS A 198 -10.31 15.77 -8.54
C LYS A 198 -9.43 14.69 -7.89
N LEU A 199 -10.06 13.61 -7.50
CA LEU A 199 -9.38 12.39 -7.07
C LEU A 199 -9.19 11.44 -8.25
N THR A 200 -8.24 10.52 -8.12
CA THR A 200 -7.99 9.42 -9.05
C THR A 200 -7.78 8.14 -8.28
N THR A 201 -8.19 7.03 -8.86
CA THR A 201 -7.99 5.67 -8.34
C THR A 201 -7.51 4.77 -9.47
N ASN A 202 -6.82 3.68 -9.11
CA ASN A 202 -6.35 2.66 -10.06
C ASN A 202 -7.41 1.58 -10.38
N HIS A 203 -8.40 1.39 -9.49
CA HIS A 203 -9.51 0.45 -9.67
C HIS A 203 -10.83 1.05 -9.17
N SER A 204 -11.95 0.47 -9.60
CA SER A 204 -13.26 0.88 -9.10
C SER A 204 -13.43 0.52 -7.63
N PRO A 205 -14.14 1.34 -6.83
CA PRO A 205 -14.44 1.05 -5.44
C PRO A 205 -15.18 -0.28 -5.27
N VAL A 206 -14.98 -0.96 -4.13
CA VAL A 206 -15.81 -2.11 -3.74
C VAL A 206 -17.13 -1.60 -3.16
N VAL A 207 -18.24 -2.08 -3.71
CA VAL A 207 -19.59 -1.88 -3.18
C VAL A 207 -20.25 -3.24 -3.14
N ALA A 208 -20.53 -3.76 -1.94
CA ALA A 208 -21.06 -5.11 -1.78
C ALA A 208 -22.25 -5.13 -0.83
N PHE A 209 -23.35 -5.77 -1.24
CA PHE A 209 -24.59 -5.88 -0.48
C PHE A 209 -24.84 -7.31 -0.02
N GLY A 210 -25.21 -7.49 1.27
CA GLY A 210 -25.55 -8.78 1.88
C GLY A 210 -24.42 -9.80 1.69
N ALA A 211 -24.72 -10.97 1.12
CA ALA A 211 -23.74 -12.04 0.96
C ALA A 211 -22.52 -11.68 0.09
N HIS A 212 -22.66 -10.73 -0.85
CA HIS A 212 -21.53 -10.26 -1.65
C HIS A 212 -20.42 -9.64 -0.80
N SER A 213 -20.74 -9.05 0.36
CA SER A 213 -19.73 -8.51 1.28
C SER A 213 -18.87 -9.58 1.96
N GLY A 214 -19.25 -10.85 1.83
CA GLY A 214 -18.43 -12.00 2.26
C GLY A 214 -17.20 -12.26 1.39
N ASP A 215 -17.10 -11.62 0.21
CA ASP A 215 -15.93 -11.63 -0.66
C ASP A 215 -15.16 -10.31 -0.48
N PRO A 216 -13.92 -10.34 0.10
CA PRO A 216 -13.11 -9.13 0.29
C PRO A 216 -12.78 -8.40 -1.01
N HIS A 217 -12.69 -9.11 -2.14
CA HIS A 217 -12.33 -8.59 -3.45
C HIS A 217 -13.52 -8.59 -4.43
N TYR A 218 -14.74 -8.43 -3.88
CA TYR A 218 -15.93 -8.42 -4.71
C TYR A 218 -15.87 -7.34 -5.79
N GLU A 219 -16.05 -7.73 -7.04
CA GLU A 219 -16.16 -6.84 -8.17
C GLU A 219 -17.62 -6.70 -8.60
N VAL A 220 -18.11 -5.46 -8.65
CA VAL A 220 -19.47 -5.19 -9.09
C VAL A 220 -19.62 -5.51 -10.58
N PRO A 221 -20.48 -6.47 -10.95
CA PRO A 221 -20.64 -6.86 -12.35
C PRO A 221 -21.32 -5.77 -13.18
N GLU A 222 -21.07 -5.77 -14.50
CA GLU A 222 -21.62 -4.77 -15.43
C GLU A 222 -23.15 -4.72 -15.45
N ASN A 223 -23.82 -5.84 -15.19
CA ASN A 223 -25.28 -5.93 -15.15
C ASN A 223 -25.93 -5.28 -13.92
N GLY A 224 -25.14 -4.67 -13.02
CA GLY A 224 -25.65 -3.91 -11.87
C GLY A 224 -25.40 -4.53 -10.52
N GLY A 225 -25.13 -5.82 -10.43
CA GLY A 225 -24.96 -6.54 -9.18
C GLY A 225 -26.27 -6.72 -8.41
N LYS A 226 -26.16 -6.92 -7.09
CA LYS A 226 -27.33 -7.13 -6.21
C LYS A 226 -28.15 -5.84 -6.06
N ILE A 227 -29.48 -5.98 -6.01
CA ILE A 227 -30.37 -4.92 -5.55
C ILE A 227 -30.46 -5.01 -4.02
N ALA A 228 -30.33 -3.87 -3.35
CA ALA A 228 -30.40 -3.78 -1.90
C ALA A 228 -31.75 -4.23 -1.35
N GLU A 229 -31.74 -5.05 -0.32
CA GLU A 229 -32.90 -5.54 0.40
C GLU A 229 -32.84 -5.11 1.86
N GLU A 230 -34.00 -5.02 2.51
CA GLU A 230 -34.08 -4.66 3.93
C GLU A 230 -33.24 -5.61 4.79
N GLY A 231 -32.31 -5.07 5.54
CA GLY A 231 -31.39 -5.82 6.41
C GLY A 231 -30.05 -6.19 5.77
N ASP A 232 -29.84 -5.94 4.47
CA ASP A 232 -28.55 -6.17 3.84
C ASP A 232 -27.45 -5.35 4.52
N ILE A 233 -26.35 -6.01 4.85
CA ILE A 233 -25.11 -5.31 5.19
C ILE A 233 -24.53 -4.71 3.91
N ILE A 234 -24.15 -3.45 4.00
CA ILE A 234 -23.49 -2.71 2.91
C ILE A 234 -22.03 -2.51 3.31
N GLN A 235 -21.13 -3.07 2.53
CA GLN A 235 -19.69 -2.81 2.61
C GLN A 235 -19.32 -1.82 1.51
N LEU A 236 -18.71 -0.71 1.90
CA LEU A 236 -18.08 0.25 1.00
C LEU A 236 -16.58 0.24 1.28
N ASP A 237 -15.79 0.13 0.23
CA ASP A 237 -14.34 0.21 0.31
C ASP A 237 -13.83 1.10 -0.81
N ILE A 238 -13.21 2.22 -0.44
CA ILE A 238 -12.89 3.30 -1.36
C ILE A 238 -11.48 3.84 -1.13
N TRP A 239 -10.70 3.87 -2.18
CA TRP A 239 -9.34 4.41 -2.18
C TRP A 239 -9.09 5.36 -3.33
N ALA A 240 -8.39 6.43 -3.06
CA ALA A 240 -8.03 7.42 -4.07
C ALA A 240 -6.87 8.31 -3.60
N LYS A 241 -6.25 8.99 -4.55
CA LYS A 241 -5.29 10.07 -4.30
C LYS A 241 -5.66 11.32 -5.08
N GLU A 242 -5.09 12.45 -4.71
CA GLU A 242 -5.24 13.68 -5.48
C GLU A 242 -4.71 13.48 -6.91
N ARG A 243 -5.46 13.97 -7.90
CA ARG A 243 -5.01 13.97 -9.28
C ARG A 243 -4.02 15.11 -9.47
N LEU A 244 -2.85 14.81 -10.02
CA LEU A 244 -1.91 15.84 -10.47
C LEU A 244 -2.60 16.72 -11.53
N ALA A 245 -2.36 18.03 -11.46
CA ALA A 245 -2.76 18.93 -12.52
C ALA A 245 -2.03 18.58 -13.82
N ASP A 246 -2.67 18.82 -14.98
CA ASP A 246 -2.08 18.50 -16.28
C ASP A 246 -0.71 19.21 -16.49
N ASP A 247 -0.55 20.37 -15.89
CA ASP A 247 0.70 21.16 -15.90
C ASP A 247 1.84 20.52 -15.08
N ASP A 248 1.49 19.68 -14.10
CA ASP A 248 2.44 19.02 -13.19
C ASP A 248 2.86 17.62 -13.68
N GLN A 249 2.17 17.05 -14.67
CA GLN A 249 2.49 15.72 -15.21
C GLN A 249 3.87 15.61 -15.86
N GLY A 250 4.45 16.73 -16.28
CA GLY A 250 5.83 16.83 -16.79
C GLY A 250 6.85 17.30 -15.76
N ASN A 251 6.42 17.71 -14.57
CA ASN A 251 7.31 18.27 -13.56
C ASN A 251 7.76 17.20 -12.56
N ILE A 252 8.90 16.59 -12.83
CA ILE A 252 9.51 15.53 -12.01
C ILE A 252 9.78 15.97 -10.54
N SER A 253 9.71 17.26 -10.25
CA SER A 253 9.92 17.80 -8.90
C SER A 253 8.65 17.87 -8.05
N ALA A 254 7.47 17.70 -8.63
CA ALA A 254 6.22 17.63 -7.86
C ALA A 254 6.15 16.30 -7.11
N ALA A 255 5.90 16.35 -5.79
CA ALA A 255 5.70 15.14 -5.01
C ALA A 255 4.47 14.39 -5.55
N ILE A 256 4.65 13.12 -5.95
CA ILE A 256 3.53 12.29 -6.40
C ILE A 256 2.59 12.09 -5.20
N PRO A 257 1.29 12.42 -5.31
CA PRO A 257 0.35 12.31 -4.21
C PRO A 257 0.26 10.87 -3.66
N ALA A 258 0.14 10.76 -2.34
CA ALA A 258 -0.10 9.48 -1.70
C ALA A 258 -1.59 9.13 -1.71
N TYR A 259 -1.88 7.81 -1.78
CA TYR A 259 -3.24 7.30 -1.63
C TYR A 259 -3.76 7.47 -0.21
N ALA A 260 -5.08 7.53 -0.09
CA ALA A 260 -5.81 7.23 1.12
C ALA A 260 -6.77 6.07 0.82
N ASP A 261 -7.08 5.26 1.86
CA ASP A 261 -7.88 4.05 1.76
C ASP A 261 -8.78 3.91 3.00
N ILE A 262 -10.06 3.72 2.79
CA ILE A 262 -11.02 3.57 3.89
C ILE A 262 -12.15 2.61 3.54
N SER A 263 -12.52 1.77 4.50
CA SER A 263 -13.71 0.93 4.39
C SER A 263 -14.78 1.36 5.40
N TRP A 264 -16.03 1.25 5.00
CA TRP A 264 -17.19 1.64 5.79
C TRP A 264 -18.33 0.62 5.72
N VAL A 265 -19.01 0.41 6.86
CA VAL A 265 -20.10 -0.55 6.97
C VAL A 265 -21.42 0.15 7.32
N GLY A 266 -22.47 -0.23 6.63
CA GLY A 266 -23.83 0.17 6.94
C GLY A 266 -24.82 -0.98 6.79
N VAL A 267 -26.09 -0.72 7.11
CA VAL A 267 -27.19 -1.64 6.86
C VAL A 267 -28.26 -0.92 6.03
N PHE A 268 -28.74 -1.57 5.00
CA PHE A 268 -29.91 -1.07 4.24
C PHE A 268 -31.18 -1.33 5.04
N GLY A 269 -31.45 -0.48 6.00
CA GLY A 269 -32.53 -0.65 6.96
C GLY A 269 -32.36 0.21 8.20
N GLN A 270 -33.36 0.14 9.08
CA GLN A 270 -33.41 0.99 10.28
C GLN A 270 -32.84 0.29 11.54
N THR A 271 -32.53 -0.97 11.47
CA THR A 271 -32.11 -1.82 12.61
C THR A 271 -30.90 -2.62 12.20
N VAL A 272 -29.84 -2.56 12.99
CA VAL A 272 -28.66 -3.40 12.80
C VAL A 272 -28.95 -4.80 13.29
N PRO A 273 -28.66 -5.86 12.48
CA PRO A 273 -28.75 -7.24 12.95
C PRO A 273 -27.79 -7.50 14.13
N GLU A 274 -28.22 -8.27 15.13
CA GLU A 274 -27.44 -8.52 16.36
C GLU A 274 -26.05 -9.12 16.06
N GLU A 275 -25.98 -10.05 15.11
CA GLU A 275 -24.69 -10.66 14.73
C GLU A 275 -23.77 -9.65 14.02
N ALA A 276 -24.31 -8.74 13.22
CA ALA A 276 -23.54 -7.66 12.60
C ALA A 276 -22.95 -6.71 13.65
N GLU A 277 -23.75 -6.34 14.65
CA GLU A 277 -23.28 -5.51 15.78
C GLU A 277 -22.13 -6.18 16.53
N LYS A 278 -22.22 -7.49 16.81
CA LYS A 278 -21.17 -8.27 17.48
C LYS A 278 -19.88 -8.30 16.67
N ARG A 279 -19.96 -8.69 15.38
CA ARG A 279 -18.78 -8.74 14.49
C ARG A 279 -18.14 -7.36 14.35
N PHE A 280 -18.94 -6.32 14.17
CA PHE A 280 -18.45 -4.95 14.02
C PHE A 280 -17.76 -4.42 15.28
N SER A 281 -18.32 -4.72 16.45
CA SER A 281 -17.70 -4.35 17.74
C SER A 281 -16.30 -4.96 17.88
N VAL A 282 -16.14 -6.23 17.52
CA VAL A 282 -14.84 -6.93 17.53
C VAL A 282 -13.87 -6.28 16.53
N LEU A 283 -14.33 -5.95 15.32
CA LEU A 283 -13.51 -5.29 14.31
C LEU A 283 -13.06 -3.89 14.74
N CYS A 284 -13.95 -3.10 15.35
CA CYS A 284 -13.57 -1.79 15.89
C CYS A 284 -12.53 -1.91 17.01
N GLN A 285 -12.69 -2.90 17.92
CA GLN A 285 -11.69 -3.16 18.96
C GLN A 285 -10.33 -3.55 18.36
N ALA A 286 -10.34 -4.47 17.40
CA ALA A 286 -9.14 -4.94 16.73
C ALA A 286 -8.42 -3.80 15.99
N ARG A 287 -9.14 -3.03 15.16
CA ARG A 287 -8.62 -1.86 14.43
C ARG A 287 -8.03 -0.81 15.38
N ASN A 288 -8.79 -0.43 16.41
CA ASN A 288 -8.39 0.64 17.32
C ASN A 288 -7.18 0.24 18.18
N SER A 289 -6.99 -1.05 18.44
CA SER A 289 -5.88 -1.58 19.23
C SER A 289 -4.50 -1.31 18.59
N VAL A 290 -4.44 -1.18 17.25
CA VAL A 290 -3.18 -0.89 16.53
C VAL A 290 -2.59 0.45 16.97
N ALA A 291 -3.39 1.52 16.97
CA ALA A 291 -2.93 2.84 17.41
C ALA A 291 -2.49 2.82 18.89
N THR A 292 -3.20 2.07 19.74
CA THR A 292 -2.81 1.88 21.15
C THR A 292 -1.49 1.15 21.28
N ALA A 293 -1.31 0.04 20.57
CA ALA A 293 -0.07 -0.75 20.60
C ALA A 293 1.14 0.06 20.15
N ILE A 294 1.01 0.84 19.06
CA ILE A 294 2.08 1.71 18.57
C ILE A 294 2.40 2.80 19.60
N THR A 295 1.39 3.45 20.19
CA THR A 295 1.58 4.49 21.22
C THR A 295 2.32 3.95 22.44
N GLU A 296 1.93 2.77 22.93
CA GLU A 296 2.58 2.12 24.07
C GLU A 296 4.02 1.72 23.76
N ALA A 297 4.28 1.17 22.58
CA ALA A 297 5.61 0.78 22.16
C ALA A 297 6.52 2.01 22.00
N ALA A 298 6.05 3.08 21.34
CA ALA A 298 6.78 4.33 21.17
C ALA A 298 7.14 4.96 22.52
N SER A 299 6.20 4.99 23.48
CA SER A 299 6.45 5.52 24.82
C SER A 299 7.54 4.77 25.60
N LYS A 300 7.76 3.50 25.28
CA LYS A 300 8.75 2.62 25.91
C LYS A 300 10.04 2.47 25.08
N GLY A 301 10.11 3.08 23.90
CA GLY A 301 11.21 2.92 22.96
C GLY A 301 11.37 1.49 22.43
N ILE A 302 10.26 0.73 22.32
CA ILE A 302 10.24 -0.65 21.84
C ILE A 302 9.90 -0.63 20.35
N PRO A 303 10.76 -1.16 19.46
CA PRO A 303 10.42 -1.27 18.03
C PRO A 303 9.28 -2.27 17.83
N LEU A 304 8.39 -1.96 16.89
CA LEU A 304 7.33 -2.84 16.43
C LEU A 304 7.50 -3.15 14.95
N THR A 305 7.10 -4.35 14.55
CA THR A 305 7.06 -4.78 13.15
C THR A 305 5.63 -4.92 12.65
N GLY A 306 5.45 -4.92 11.33
CA GLY A 306 4.15 -5.16 10.74
C GLY A 306 3.55 -6.51 11.13
N ALA A 307 4.38 -7.56 11.15
CA ALA A 307 3.96 -8.90 11.56
C ALA A 307 3.44 -8.93 13.02
N GLN A 308 4.10 -8.22 13.93
CA GLN A 308 3.65 -8.17 15.33
C GLN A 308 2.29 -7.50 15.47
N LEU A 309 2.03 -6.44 14.71
CA LEU A 309 0.73 -5.74 14.72
C LEU A 309 -0.39 -6.60 14.14
N ASP A 310 -0.15 -7.30 13.03
CA ASP A 310 -1.14 -8.23 12.47
C ASP A 310 -1.48 -9.36 13.45
N LEU A 311 -0.49 -10.02 14.01
CA LEU A 311 -0.71 -11.09 15.01
C LEU A 311 -1.47 -10.58 16.25
N HIS A 312 -1.22 -9.36 16.68
CA HIS A 312 -1.96 -8.72 17.76
C HIS A 312 -3.44 -8.56 17.40
N VAL A 313 -3.76 -8.01 16.24
CA VAL A 313 -5.14 -7.82 15.73
C VAL A 313 -5.84 -9.17 15.55
N ARG A 314 -5.19 -10.14 14.91
CA ARG A 314 -5.72 -11.50 14.74
C ARG A 314 -6.09 -12.13 16.07
N SER A 315 -5.24 -11.99 17.10
CA SER A 315 -5.52 -12.56 18.42
C SER A 315 -6.81 -12.04 19.07
N ILE A 316 -7.20 -10.80 18.77
CA ILE A 316 -8.46 -10.21 19.25
C ILE A 316 -9.65 -10.87 18.56
N ILE A 317 -9.59 -11.01 17.24
CA ILE A 317 -10.65 -11.61 16.42
C ILE A 317 -10.80 -13.10 16.74
N GLU A 318 -9.69 -13.82 16.90
CA GLU A 318 -9.67 -15.25 17.26
C GLU A 318 -10.27 -15.50 18.66
N LYS A 319 -9.91 -14.68 19.66
CA LYS A 319 -10.46 -14.77 21.02
C LYS A 319 -11.97 -14.50 21.07
N ALA A 320 -12.47 -13.72 20.14
CA ALA A 320 -13.91 -13.46 19.97
C ALA A 320 -14.64 -14.61 19.23
N GLY A 321 -13.92 -15.64 18.76
CA GLY A 321 -14.49 -16.80 18.06
C GLY A 321 -14.58 -16.66 16.55
N TYR A 322 -14.02 -15.60 15.96
CA TYR A 322 -14.12 -15.33 14.52
C TYR A 322 -12.83 -15.63 13.73
N GLY A 323 -11.88 -16.37 14.30
CA GLY A 323 -10.59 -16.64 13.64
C GLY A 323 -10.69 -17.31 12.28
N SER A 324 -11.65 -18.24 12.09
CA SER A 324 -11.87 -18.92 10.81
C SER A 324 -12.47 -18.03 9.71
N TYR A 325 -12.91 -16.84 10.06
CA TYR A 325 -13.49 -15.85 9.13
C TYR A 325 -12.50 -14.77 8.70
N ILE A 326 -11.24 -14.80 9.16
CA ILE A 326 -10.17 -13.92 8.70
C ILE A 326 -9.69 -14.44 7.34
N LYS A 327 -9.74 -13.61 6.31
CA LYS A 327 -9.35 -13.98 4.93
C LYS A 327 -8.08 -13.29 4.42
N HIS A 328 -7.63 -12.22 5.06
CA HIS A 328 -6.46 -11.45 4.63
C HIS A 328 -5.68 -10.87 5.81
N ARG A 329 -4.55 -10.26 5.53
CA ARG A 329 -3.73 -9.51 6.49
C ARG A 329 -4.47 -8.31 7.07
N THR A 330 -3.97 -7.76 8.17
CA THR A 330 -4.58 -6.59 8.83
C THR A 330 -4.43 -5.29 8.05
N GLY A 331 -3.43 -5.19 7.16
CA GLY A 331 -3.25 -3.99 6.35
C GLY A 331 -2.00 -4.02 5.50
N HIS A 332 -1.83 -2.98 4.70
CA HIS A 332 -0.71 -2.84 3.76
C HIS A 332 -0.10 -1.43 3.84
N GLY A 333 1.17 -1.33 3.46
CA GLY A 333 1.82 -0.04 3.28
C GLY A 333 1.12 0.79 2.19
N ILE A 334 1.07 2.10 2.41
CA ILE A 334 0.48 3.06 1.47
C ILE A 334 1.53 4.11 1.11
N ASP A 335 1.70 4.37 -0.20
CA ASP A 335 2.51 5.47 -0.70
C ASP A 335 1.85 6.12 -1.94
N SER A 336 2.58 6.35 -3.02
CA SER A 336 2.00 6.76 -4.31
C SER A 336 1.16 5.65 -4.97
N GLU A 337 1.25 4.44 -4.44
CA GLU A 337 0.40 3.29 -4.75
C GLU A 337 -0.43 2.91 -3.53
N VAL A 338 -1.65 2.41 -3.75
CA VAL A 338 -2.52 1.95 -2.66
C VAL A 338 -1.86 0.79 -1.93
N HIS A 339 -1.36 -0.21 -2.65
CA HIS A 339 -0.46 -1.23 -2.11
C HIS A 339 0.99 -0.75 -2.30
N GLY A 340 1.45 0.03 -1.36
CA GLY A 340 2.74 0.71 -1.43
C GLY A 340 3.94 -0.17 -1.06
N SER A 341 5.11 0.44 -1.11
CA SER A 341 6.40 -0.22 -0.83
C SER A 341 6.76 -0.23 0.67
N GLY A 342 5.94 0.42 1.50
CA GLY A 342 6.10 0.48 2.95
C GLY A 342 5.80 -0.85 3.63
N VAL A 343 5.88 -0.85 4.96
CA VAL A 343 5.61 -2.03 5.79
C VAL A 343 4.14 -2.45 5.69
N ASN A 344 3.91 -3.76 5.53
CA ASN A 344 2.59 -4.36 5.62
C ASN A 344 2.31 -4.83 7.04
N LEU A 345 1.05 -4.73 7.49
CA LEU A 345 0.59 -5.39 8.71
C LEU A 345 0.19 -6.81 8.36
N ASP A 346 1.20 -7.68 8.21
CA ASP A 346 1.05 -9.08 7.84
C ASP A 346 1.98 -9.96 8.69
N GLY A 347 1.42 -10.86 9.43
CA GLY A 347 2.14 -11.81 10.27
C GLY A 347 1.83 -13.26 9.94
N SER A 348 1.03 -13.49 8.90
CA SER A 348 0.46 -14.80 8.61
C SER A 348 0.72 -15.27 7.19
N GLU A 349 0.36 -14.49 6.18
CA GLU A 349 0.50 -14.89 4.77
C GLU A 349 1.94 -14.66 4.29
N PHE A 350 2.39 -13.41 4.42
CA PHE A 350 3.76 -12.99 4.10
C PHE A 350 4.30 -12.13 5.23
N PRO A 351 4.88 -12.74 6.29
CA PRO A 351 5.25 -12.01 7.50
C PRO A 351 6.23 -10.87 7.22
N ASP A 352 5.79 -9.64 7.51
CA ASP A 352 6.58 -8.45 7.30
C ASP A 352 7.28 -8.03 8.60
N TYR A 353 8.54 -8.39 8.73
CA TYR A 353 9.37 -8.07 9.90
C TYR A 353 10.05 -6.71 9.83
N ARG A 354 9.72 -5.89 8.82
CA ARG A 354 10.21 -4.50 8.78
C ARG A 354 9.60 -3.70 9.93
N GLU A 355 10.41 -2.81 10.50
CA GLU A 355 9.98 -1.96 11.60
C GLU A 355 9.04 -0.86 11.14
N ILE A 356 8.10 -0.49 12.01
CA ILE A 356 7.27 0.70 11.88
C ILE A 356 8.14 1.92 12.20
N LEU A 357 8.41 2.75 11.21
CA LEU A 357 9.29 3.91 11.32
C LEU A 357 8.51 5.23 11.21
N PRO A 358 9.04 6.34 11.74
CA PRO A 358 8.49 7.67 11.46
C PRO A 358 8.36 7.90 9.94
N GLY A 359 7.18 8.36 9.50
CA GLY A 359 6.82 8.51 8.10
C GLY A 359 6.25 7.27 7.43
N SER A 360 6.25 6.09 8.08
CA SER A 360 5.48 4.94 7.59
C SER A 360 4.00 5.28 7.52
N SER A 361 3.32 4.84 6.46
CA SER A 361 1.88 4.93 6.31
C SER A 361 1.32 3.60 5.85
N PHE A 362 0.19 3.19 6.42
CA PHE A 362 -0.43 1.89 6.15
C PHE A 362 -1.92 1.89 6.49
N SER A 363 -2.68 1.01 5.83
CA SER A 363 -4.06 0.71 6.19
C SER A 363 -4.13 -0.13 7.47
N VAL A 364 -5.25 -0.01 8.18
CA VAL A 364 -5.64 -0.90 9.29
C VAL A 364 -7.06 -1.33 9.03
N GLU A 365 -7.22 -2.51 8.43
CA GLU A 365 -8.43 -2.96 7.77
C GLU A 365 -8.88 -4.39 8.18
N PRO A 366 -8.96 -4.72 9.47
CA PRO A 366 -9.40 -6.06 9.86
C PRO A 366 -10.79 -6.37 9.32
N GLY A 367 -10.99 -7.62 8.84
CA GLY A 367 -12.25 -8.10 8.30
C GLY A 367 -12.69 -9.43 8.91
N ILE A 368 -14.01 -9.65 8.97
CA ILE A 368 -14.69 -10.90 9.33
C ILE A 368 -15.65 -11.25 8.20
N TYR A 369 -15.41 -12.34 7.48
CA TYR A 369 -16.09 -12.69 6.24
C TYR A 369 -16.82 -14.04 6.35
N GLY A 370 -18.13 -13.96 6.65
CA GLY A 370 -19.03 -15.11 6.67
C GLY A 370 -19.65 -15.39 5.29
N GLU A 371 -20.38 -16.51 5.18
CA GLU A 371 -21.13 -16.84 3.97
C GLU A 371 -22.41 -15.99 3.84
N ASP A 372 -22.95 -15.54 4.98
CA ASP A 372 -24.14 -14.70 5.07
C ASP A 372 -23.84 -13.23 4.73
N PHE A 373 -22.78 -12.69 5.28
CA PHE A 373 -22.21 -11.38 5.00
C PHE A 373 -20.79 -11.28 5.57
N GLY A 374 -20.01 -10.37 5.01
CA GLY A 374 -18.72 -9.93 5.56
C GLY A 374 -18.76 -8.49 6.00
N MET A 375 -17.74 -8.11 6.74
CA MET A 375 -17.51 -6.73 7.15
C MET A 375 -16.03 -6.46 7.28
N ARG A 376 -15.60 -5.29 6.81
CA ARG A 376 -14.29 -4.68 7.01
C ARG A 376 -14.48 -3.25 7.47
N THR A 377 -13.73 -2.82 8.46
CA THR A 377 -13.65 -1.41 8.85
C THR A 377 -12.21 -0.97 8.75
N GLU A 378 -11.97 0.16 8.11
CA GLU A 378 -10.62 0.57 7.75
C GLU A 378 -10.35 2.03 8.00
N ILE A 379 -9.13 2.29 8.39
CA ILE A 379 -8.53 3.62 8.53
C ILE A 379 -7.09 3.57 8.04
N ASP A 380 -6.58 4.70 7.56
CA ASP A 380 -5.15 4.90 7.38
C ASP A 380 -4.50 5.45 8.63
N ILE A 381 -3.33 4.91 8.95
CA ILE A 381 -2.45 5.45 9.99
C ILE A 381 -1.11 5.81 9.36
N TYR A 382 -0.62 7.02 9.65
CA TYR A 382 0.79 7.36 9.45
C TYR A 382 1.49 7.63 10.77
N ILE A 383 2.80 7.41 10.79
CA ILE A 383 3.62 7.65 11.99
C ILE A 383 4.28 9.02 11.87
N ASP A 384 4.05 9.87 12.86
CA ASP A 384 4.67 11.18 12.90
C ASP A 384 6.17 11.13 13.27
N GLN A 385 6.85 12.28 13.24
CA GLN A 385 8.28 12.37 13.52
C GLN A 385 8.66 12.02 14.98
N THR A 386 7.68 11.94 15.87
CA THR A 386 7.87 11.53 17.28
C THR A 386 7.59 10.06 17.51
N GLY A 387 7.22 9.31 16.46
CA GLY A 387 6.87 7.89 16.51
C GLY A 387 5.42 7.62 16.89
N MET A 388 4.57 8.67 16.94
CA MET A 388 3.16 8.52 17.33
C MET A 388 2.26 8.25 16.13
N PRO A 389 1.25 7.38 16.27
CA PRO A 389 0.30 7.06 15.21
C PRO A 389 -0.72 8.19 15.04
N ILE A 390 -0.93 8.63 13.81
CA ILE A 390 -1.94 9.62 13.44
C ILE A 390 -2.89 8.98 12.44
N VAL A 391 -4.19 9.03 12.71
CA VAL A 391 -5.23 8.62 11.76
C VAL A 391 -5.39 9.72 10.71
N SER A 392 -5.27 9.37 9.43
CA SER A 392 -5.37 10.31 8.31
C SER A 392 -6.75 10.95 8.18
N GLY A 393 -6.80 12.18 7.66
CA GLY A 393 -8.03 12.93 7.40
C GLY A 393 -8.59 13.72 8.59
N LYS A 394 -8.03 13.59 9.78
CA LYS A 394 -8.53 14.32 10.99
C LYS A 394 -8.40 15.83 10.89
N LYS A 395 -7.30 16.34 10.34
CA LYS A 395 -7.01 17.78 10.28
C LYS A 395 -7.99 18.56 9.40
N PHE A 396 -8.58 17.90 8.39
CA PHE A 396 -9.43 18.53 7.40
C PHE A 396 -10.92 18.31 7.67
N ASN A 397 -11.27 17.42 8.57
CA ASN A 397 -12.65 17.07 8.94
C ASN A 397 -13.13 17.90 10.14
N GLN A 398 -13.06 19.23 10.06
CA GLN A 398 -13.46 20.16 11.08
C GLN A 398 -14.70 19.71 11.90
N GLY A 399 -14.47 18.89 12.94
CA GLY A 399 -15.42 18.71 14.04
C GLY A 399 -16.65 17.84 13.82
N LYS A 400 -16.81 17.14 12.66
CA LYS A 400 -17.96 16.24 12.46
C LYS A 400 -17.67 14.76 12.77
N LEU A 401 -16.42 14.35 12.74
CA LEU A 401 -15.97 13.09 13.33
C LEU A 401 -15.41 13.46 14.69
N GLY A 402 -16.11 13.15 15.76
CA GLY A 402 -15.90 13.65 17.11
C GLY A 402 -14.45 13.76 17.59
N GLU A 403 -14.19 14.68 18.47
CA GLU A 403 -12.88 15.18 18.93
C GLU A 403 -11.85 14.14 19.41
N HIS A 404 -12.24 12.86 19.51
CA HIS A 404 -11.37 11.75 19.97
C HIS A 404 -11.49 10.50 19.13
N SER A 405 -12.20 10.50 18.01
CA SER A 405 -12.61 9.26 17.43
C SER A 405 -11.82 8.89 16.19
N ILE A 406 -11.24 7.73 16.25
CA ILE A 406 -11.06 6.87 15.11
C ILE A 406 -12.39 6.81 14.36
N PRO A 407 -12.43 7.04 13.04
CA PRO A 407 -13.65 7.04 12.26
C PRO A 407 -14.43 5.73 12.37
N GLN A 408 -15.70 5.83 12.24
CA GLN A 408 -16.67 4.75 12.31
C GLN A 408 -16.57 3.83 13.55
N GLN A 409 -17.31 4.21 14.60
CA GLN A 409 -17.46 3.40 15.83
C GLN A 409 -18.80 2.64 15.89
N LYS A 410 -19.67 2.80 14.89
CA LYS A 410 -20.96 2.09 14.78
C LYS A 410 -21.28 1.81 13.31
N ILE A 411 -22.08 0.77 13.10
CA ILE A 411 -22.69 0.51 11.79
C ILE A 411 -23.69 1.61 11.48
N LEU A 412 -23.68 2.12 10.26
CA LEU A 412 -24.65 3.10 9.80
C LEU A 412 -26.00 2.44 9.53
N THR A 413 -27.08 3.16 9.82
CA THR A 413 -28.44 2.79 9.44
C THR A 413 -29.04 3.85 8.52
N THR A 414 -30.15 3.55 7.85
CA THR A 414 -30.83 4.52 6.99
C THR A 414 -31.51 5.67 7.77
N LYS A 415 -31.43 5.67 9.11
CA LYS A 415 -31.76 6.79 9.98
C LYS A 415 -30.62 7.79 10.17
N ASP A 416 -29.37 7.33 9.97
CA ASP A 416 -28.21 8.17 10.14
C ASP A 416 -28.07 9.12 8.94
N VAL A 417 -27.95 10.41 9.23
CA VAL A 417 -27.63 11.45 8.25
C VAL A 417 -26.22 11.92 8.57
N LEU A 418 -25.28 11.75 7.64
CA LEU A 418 -23.88 12.11 7.78
C LEU A 418 -23.57 13.47 7.15
#